data_90d27408ad14bfeb40d291f5f6ab91af
#
_entry.id   90d27408ad14bfeb40d291f5f6ab91af
#
_cell.length_a   1.000
_cell.length_b   1.000
_cell.length_c   1.000
_cell.angle_alpha   90.00
_cell.angle_beta   90.00
_cell.angle_gamma   90.00
#
_symmetry.space_group_name_H-M   'P 1'
#
loop_
_entity.id
_entity.type
_entity.pdbx_description
1 polymer ?
#
loop_
_entity_poly.entity_id
_entity_poly.type
_entity_poly.pdbx_seq_one_letter_code
_entity_poly.pdbx_strand_id
1 'polypeptide(L)'
;MSEASGAVRREGIGGRLASLAAFVAADASMLRRGRWLNATCELDIGSDTWLLRIVDGRVAEVRSGPFVTPSADFAVSGNEAVWRRFLAAEPPPGDHDLFAFLKRKELRLTGDLHPLMSHLLYWKALFAHLREGPR
;
A
#
# COMPACT_ATOMS: atom_id res chain seq x y z
N MET A 1 4.52 -26.13 11.44
CA MET A 1 5.52 -25.11 11.12
C MET A 1 5.04 -24.15 10.03
N SER A 2 4.74 -24.67 8.85
CA SER A 2 4.28 -23.82 7.75
C SER A 2 2.96 -23.13 8.05
N GLU A 3 2.06 -23.78 8.75
CA GLU A 3 0.76 -23.18 9.11
C GLU A 3 0.93 -21.98 10.03
N ALA A 4 1.79 -22.13 11.06
CA ALA A 4 2.07 -21.03 11.98
C ALA A 4 2.72 -19.86 11.25
N SER A 5 3.68 -20.13 10.36
CA SER A 5 4.30 -19.09 9.54
C SER A 5 3.29 -18.44 8.61
N GLY A 6 2.38 -19.22 8.01
CA GLY A 6 1.33 -18.71 7.15
C GLY A 6 0.36 -17.79 7.89
N ALA A 7 -0.02 -18.18 9.12
CA ALA A 7 -0.91 -17.37 9.94
C ALA A 7 -0.24 -16.03 10.32
N VAL A 8 1.03 -16.08 10.74
CA VAL A 8 1.79 -14.87 11.07
C VAL A 8 1.89 -13.95 9.86
N ARG A 9 2.17 -14.51 8.68
CA ARG A 9 2.24 -13.70 7.46
C ARG A 9 0.91 -13.07 7.10
N ARG A 10 -0.23 -13.76 7.34
CA ARG A 10 -1.55 -13.18 7.07
C ARG A 10 -1.86 -12.01 7.99
N GLU A 11 -1.36 -12.04 9.24
CA GLU A 11 -1.54 -10.94 10.17
C GLU A 11 -0.61 -9.77 9.88
N GLY A 12 0.52 -10.01 9.20
CA GLY A 12 1.46 -8.97 8.82
C GLY A 12 1.03 -8.24 7.56
N ILE A 13 1.90 -7.33 7.11
CA ILE A 13 1.61 -6.52 5.92
C ILE A 13 1.42 -7.38 4.67
N GLY A 14 2.20 -8.46 4.52
CA GLY A 14 2.04 -9.37 3.38
C GLY A 14 0.66 -9.99 3.32
N GLY A 15 0.10 -10.37 4.48
CA GLY A 15 -1.25 -10.90 4.55
C GLY A 15 -2.30 -9.85 4.23
N ARG A 16 -2.10 -8.62 4.72
CA ARG A 16 -3.02 -7.52 4.42
C ARG A 16 -2.96 -7.15 2.93
N LEU A 17 -1.78 -7.17 2.33
CA LEU A 17 -1.63 -6.96 0.89
C LEU A 17 -2.35 -8.04 0.09
N ALA A 18 -2.26 -9.29 0.52
CA ALA A 18 -2.96 -10.39 -0.16
C ALA A 18 -4.47 -10.23 -0.10
N SER A 19 -4.99 -9.58 0.94
CA SER A 19 -6.43 -9.35 1.11
C SER A 19 -6.91 -8.00 0.56
N LEU A 20 -5.99 -7.17 0.08
CA LEU A 20 -6.30 -5.79 -0.30
C LEU A 20 -7.36 -5.73 -1.41
N ALA A 21 -7.29 -6.61 -2.40
CA ALA A 21 -8.26 -6.62 -3.49
C ALA A 21 -9.69 -6.79 -2.97
N ALA A 22 -9.89 -7.67 -1.99
CA ALA A 22 -11.20 -7.90 -1.39
C ALA A 22 -11.66 -6.69 -0.56
N PHE A 23 -10.75 -6.08 0.19
CA PHE A 23 -11.07 -4.89 0.99
C PHE A 23 -11.52 -3.73 0.09
N VAL A 24 -10.79 -3.50 -0.99
CA VAL A 24 -11.12 -2.42 -1.94
C VAL A 24 -12.43 -2.73 -2.67
N ALA A 25 -12.64 -3.97 -3.07
CA ALA A 25 -13.87 -4.36 -3.76
C ALA A 25 -15.11 -4.15 -2.90
N ALA A 26 -14.96 -4.18 -1.56
CA ALA A 26 -16.05 -3.95 -0.63
C ALA A 26 -16.22 -2.47 -0.26
N ASP A 27 -15.34 -1.60 -0.72
CA ASP A 27 -15.35 -0.17 -0.37
C ASP A 27 -15.96 0.65 -1.51
N ALA A 28 -17.28 0.84 -1.47
CA ALA A 28 -18.02 1.53 -2.53
C ALA A 28 -17.54 2.96 -2.75
N SER A 29 -17.19 3.67 -1.68
CA SER A 29 -16.68 5.04 -1.77
C SER A 29 -15.36 5.08 -2.53
N MET A 30 -14.46 4.15 -2.19
CA MET A 30 -13.16 4.06 -2.82
C MET A 30 -13.30 3.70 -4.31
N LEU A 31 -14.19 2.79 -4.64
CA LEU A 31 -14.44 2.41 -6.04
C LEU A 31 -14.97 3.59 -6.85
N ARG A 32 -15.85 4.41 -6.27
CA ARG A 32 -16.33 5.61 -6.96
C ARG A 32 -15.22 6.61 -7.20
N ARG A 33 -14.36 6.83 -6.20
CA ARG A 33 -13.26 7.79 -6.32
C ARG A 33 -12.21 7.35 -7.32
N GLY A 34 -11.99 6.06 -7.42
CA GLY A 34 -10.94 5.50 -8.26
C GLY A 34 -11.41 4.96 -9.60
N ARG A 35 -12.67 5.18 -9.98
CA ARG A 35 -13.22 4.53 -11.18
C ARG A 35 -12.45 4.79 -12.48
N TRP A 36 -11.68 5.87 -12.54
CA TRP A 36 -10.85 6.20 -13.69
C TRP A 36 -9.35 6.03 -13.42
N LEU A 37 -9.01 5.48 -12.26
CA LEU A 37 -7.61 5.31 -11.87
C LEU A 37 -7.07 4.00 -12.43
N ASN A 38 -6.02 4.12 -13.24
CA ASN A 38 -5.25 2.98 -13.75
C ASN A 38 -3.78 3.29 -13.49
N ALA A 39 -3.16 2.52 -12.62
CA ALA A 39 -1.78 2.77 -12.20
C ALA A 39 -1.17 1.52 -11.59
N THR A 40 0.15 1.44 -11.68
CA THR A 40 0.92 0.43 -10.97
C THR A 40 1.77 1.14 -9.93
N CYS A 41 1.63 0.74 -8.68
CA CYS A 41 2.36 1.29 -7.55
C CYS A 41 3.33 0.25 -7.01
N GLU A 42 4.57 0.65 -6.78
CA GLU A 42 5.56 -0.20 -6.14
C GLU A 42 5.68 0.21 -4.67
N LEU A 43 5.65 -0.79 -3.78
CA LEU A 43 5.88 -0.57 -2.35
C LEU A 43 7.16 -1.28 -1.98
N ASP A 44 8.18 -0.52 -1.59
CA ASP A 44 9.46 -1.07 -1.12
C ASP A 44 9.49 -0.98 0.40
N ILE A 45 9.33 -2.14 1.04
CA ILE A 45 9.22 -2.27 2.48
C ILE A 45 10.47 -2.99 2.98
N GLY A 46 11.48 -2.20 3.37
CA GLY A 46 12.78 -2.76 3.68
C GLY A 46 13.38 -3.40 2.44
N SER A 47 13.67 -4.68 2.51
CA SER A 47 14.22 -5.44 1.37
C SER A 47 13.14 -6.09 0.51
N ASP A 48 11.87 -6.00 0.90
CA ASP A 48 10.76 -6.61 0.17
C ASP A 48 10.13 -5.60 -0.78
N THR A 49 9.86 -6.05 -2.00
CA THR A 49 9.22 -5.22 -3.02
C THR A 49 7.87 -5.82 -3.40
N TRP A 50 6.84 -4.98 -3.46
CA TRP A 50 5.49 -5.37 -3.85
C TRP A 50 5.02 -4.49 -4.99
N LEU A 51 4.29 -5.07 -5.93
CA LEU A 51 3.64 -4.33 -7.01
C LEU A 51 2.12 -4.44 -6.88
N LEU A 52 1.46 -3.30 -6.90
CA LEU A 52 0.00 -3.20 -6.87
C LEU A 52 -0.46 -2.65 -8.21
N ARG A 53 -1.22 -3.42 -8.97
CA ARG A 53 -1.78 -2.94 -10.23
C ARG A 53 -3.24 -2.57 -10.02
N ILE A 54 -3.56 -1.32 -10.27
CA ILE A 54 -4.89 -0.76 -10.12
C ILE A 54 -5.51 -0.60 -11.50
N VAL A 55 -6.71 -1.13 -11.69
CA VAL A 55 -7.45 -1.02 -12.94
C VAL A 55 -8.86 -0.54 -12.61
N ASP A 56 -9.21 0.64 -13.10
CA ASP A 56 -10.51 1.27 -12.83
C ASP A 56 -10.83 1.33 -11.33
N GLY A 57 -9.81 1.60 -10.52
CA GLY A 57 -9.93 1.73 -9.08
C GLY A 57 -9.97 0.41 -8.31
N ARG A 58 -9.90 -0.73 -8.99
CA ARG A 58 -9.85 -2.04 -8.34
C ARG A 58 -8.43 -2.55 -8.31
N VAL A 59 -8.09 -3.27 -7.26
CA VAL A 59 -6.79 -3.92 -7.17
C VAL A 59 -6.85 -5.18 -8.04
N ALA A 60 -6.28 -5.07 -9.23
CA ALA A 60 -6.31 -6.16 -10.21
C ALA A 60 -5.26 -7.22 -9.90
N GLU A 61 -4.12 -6.79 -9.31
CA GLU A 61 -3.03 -7.72 -9.05
C GLU A 61 -2.16 -7.20 -7.90
N VAL A 62 -1.72 -8.12 -7.05
CA VAL A 62 -0.71 -7.86 -6.01
C VAL A 62 0.38 -8.91 -6.22
N ARG A 63 1.60 -8.45 -6.46
CA ARG A 63 2.73 -9.35 -6.68
C ARG A 63 3.87 -9.01 -5.74
N SER A 64 4.50 -10.05 -5.19
CA SER A 64 5.70 -9.86 -4.38
C SER A 64 6.94 -10.15 -5.21
N GLY A 65 8.01 -9.35 -4.98
CA GLY A 65 9.28 -9.56 -5.64
C GLY A 65 10.04 -10.76 -5.11
N PRO A 66 11.29 -10.92 -5.58
CA PRO A 66 12.08 -9.92 -6.28
C PRO A 66 11.68 -9.74 -7.75
N PHE A 67 11.96 -8.56 -8.30
CA PHE A 67 11.70 -8.24 -9.70
C PHE A 67 13.02 -7.85 -10.38
N VAL A 68 13.19 -8.29 -11.62
CA VAL A 68 14.38 -7.92 -12.39
C VAL A 68 14.28 -6.47 -12.83
N THR A 69 13.14 -6.12 -13.42
CA THR A 69 12.90 -4.73 -13.86
C THR A 69 11.43 -4.42 -13.61
N PRO A 70 11.09 -3.97 -12.41
CA PRO A 70 9.70 -3.66 -12.12
C PRO A 70 9.22 -2.47 -12.96
N SER A 71 8.02 -2.60 -13.49
CA SER A 71 7.38 -1.54 -14.28
C SER A 71 6.27 -0.93 -13.43
N ALA A 72 6.57 0.18 -12.78
CA ALA A 72 5.62 0.88 -11.94
C ALA A 72 5.57 2.35 -12.33
N ASP A 73 4.39 2.96 -12.17
CA ASP A 73 4.25 4.39 -12.41
C ASP A 73 4.98 5.19 -11.34
N PHE A 74 4.81 4.79 -10.08
CA PHE A 74 5.51 5.40 -8.97
C PHE A 74 5.81 4.36 -7.89
N ALA A 75 6.73 4.72 -6.99
CA ALA A 75 7.13 3.86 -5.90
C ALA A 75 7.14 4.64 -4.59
N VAL A 76 6.74 3.95 -3.51
CA VAL A 76 6.84 4.44 -2.14
C VAL A 76 7.81 3.51 -1.42
N SER A 77 8.90 4.06 -0.91
CA SER A 77 9.95 3.24 -0.30
C SER A 77 10.34 3.75 1.08
N GLY A 78 10.73 2.83 1.94
CA GLY A 78 11.21 3.11 3.28
C GLY A 78 11.60 1.83 3.98
N ASN A 79 12.25 1.95 5.13
CA ASN A 79 12.61 0.76 5.89
C ASN A 79 11.39 0.15 6.57
N GLU A 80 11.53 -1.08 7.03
CA GLU A 80 10.42 -1.81 7.61
C GLU A 80 9.83 -1.14 8.84
N ALA A 81 10.68 -0.57 9.70
CA ALA A 81 10.22 0.10 10.92
C ALA A 81 9.34 1.31 10.61
N VAL A 82 9.71 2.08 9.58
CA VAL A 82 8.92 3.23 9.15
C VAL A 82 7.56 2.78 8.63
N TRP A 83 7.53 1.73 7.81
CA TRP A 83 6.27 1.18 7.31
C TRP A 83 5.38 0.67 8.44
N ARG A 84 5.95 0.04 9.46
CA ARG A 84 5.18 -0.40 10.63
C ARG A 84 4.53 0.77 11.35
N ARG A 85 5.24 1.88 11.50
CA ARG A 85 4.68 3.08 12.13
C ARG A 85 3.55 3.66 11.28
N PHE A 86 3.77 3.76 9.97
CA PHE A 86 2.77 4.31 9.06
C PHE A 86 1.49 3.47 9.04
N LEU A 87 1.63 2.15 9.08
CA LEU A 87 0.52 1.21 8.99
C LEU A 87 0.08 0.66 10.35
N ALA A 88 0.44 1.32 11.44
CA ALA A 88 0.00 0.93 12.77
C ALA A 88 -1.53 1.07 12.90
N ALA A 89 -2.14 0.26 13.76
CA ALA A 89 -3.59 0.30 13.97
C ALA A 89 -4.06 1.67 14.45
N GLU A 90 -3.31 2.26 15.38
CA GLU A 90 -3.60 3.58 15.91
C GLU A 90 -2.32 4.42 15.86
N PRO A 91 -2.01 5.01 14.70
CA PRO A 91 -0.78 5.78 14.58
C PRO A 91 -0.82 7.01 15.49
N PRO A 92 0.30 7.37 16.12
CA PRO A 92 0.36 8.59 16.92
C PRO A 92 0.15 9.83 16.05
N PRO A 93 -0.16 10.98 16.66
CA PRO A 93 -0.33 12.22 15.91
C PRO A 93 0.88 12.49 15.00
N GLY A 94 0.61 12.82 13.76
CA GLY A 94 1.63 13.04 12.74
C GLY A 94 1.99 11.80 11.93
N ASP A 95 1.56 10.60 12.35
CA ASP A 95 1.86 9.36 11.63
C ASP A 95 0.65 8.82 10.86
N HIS A 96 -0.39 9.62 10.71
CA HIS A 96 -1.57 9.25 9.93
C HIS A 96 -1.42 9.51 8.44
N ASP A 97 -0.52 10.39 8.06
CA ASP A 97 -0.46 10.95 6.73
C ASP A 97 0.85 10.58 6.03
N LEU A 98 0.72 10.03 4.83
CA LEU A 98 1.86 9.73 3.97
C LEU A 98 2.77 10.96 3.81
N PHE A 99 2.19 12.15 3.62
CA PHE A 99 2.97 13.36 3.39
C PHE A 99 3.80 13.79 4.60
N ALA A 100 3.34 13.48 5.81
CA ALA A 100 4.14 13.73 7.01
C ALA A 100 5.42 12.89 6.97
N PHE A 101 5.32 11.63 6.57
CA PHE A 101 6.50 10.77 6.42
C PHE A 101 7.43 11.23 5.32
N LEU A 102 6.86 11.73 4.22
CA LEU A 102 7.67 12.27 3.12
C LEU A 102 8.42 13.53 3.55
N LYS A 103 7.75 14.40 4.29
CA LYS A 103 8.35 15.63 4.79
C LYS A 103 9.51 15.34 5.74
N ARG A 104 9.38 14.31 6.58
CA ARG A 104 10.44 13.89 7.47
C ARG A 104 11.52 13.05 6.78
N LYS A 105 11.35 12.76 5.50
CA LYS A 105 12.25 11.92 4.70
C LYS A 105 12.34 10.48 5.22
N GLU A 106 11.31 10.03 5.90
CA GLU A 106 11.21 8.65 6.37
C GLU A 106 10.67 7.73 5.27
N LEU A 107 9.75 8.22 4.45
CA LEU A 107 9.33 7.55 3.24
C LEU A 107 9.77 8.39 2.03
N ARG A 108 9.93 7.73 0.90
CA ARG A 108 10.40 8.35 -0.33
C ARG A 108 9.46 8.00 -1.48
N LEU A 109 9.12 9.01 -2.28
CA LEU A 109 8.35 8.82 -3.51
C LEU A 109 9.26 9.01 -4.72
N THR A 110 9.13 8.13 -5.70
CA THR A 110 9.85 8.24 -6.97
C THR A 110 8.93 7.88 -8.11
N GLY A 111 9.27 8.32 -9.32
CA GLY A 111 8.53 8.00 -10.53
C GLY A 111 7.52 9.09 -10.90
N ASP A 112 6.49 8.68 -11.65
CA ASP A 112 5.42 9.57 -12.07
C ASP A 112 4.38 9.69 -10.95
N LEU A 113 4.32 10.85 -10.31
CA LEU A 113 3.45 11.07 -9.17
C LEU A 113 2.02 11.50 -9.56
N HIS A 114 1.74 11.67 -10.85
CA HIS A 114 0.42 12.12 -11.29
C HIS A 114 -0.70 11.17 -10.81
N PRO A 115 -0.60 9.85 -10.96
CA PRO A 115 -1.65 8.96 -10.48
C PRO A 115 -1.91 9.08 -8.98
N LEU A 116 -0.87 9.35 -8.19
CA LEU A 116 -1.01 9.56 -6.75
C LEU A 116 -1.69 10.89 -6.46
N MET A 117 -1.19 11.97 -7.06
CA MET A 117 -1.66 13.33 -6.76
C MET A 117 -3.08 13.58 -7.25
N SER A 118 -3.45 12.99 -8.38
CA SER A 118 -4.80 13.16 -8.92
C SER A 118 -5.86 12.35 -8.18
N HIS A 119 -5.45 11.38 -7.36
CA HIS A 119 -6.37 10.48 -6.65
C HIS A 119 -5.97 10.31 -5.17
N LEU A 120 -5.61 11.38 -4.50
CA LEU A 120 -5.10 11.33 -3.12
C LEU A 120 -6.02 10.62 -2.14
N LEU A 121 -7.31 10.89 -2.20
CA LEU A 121 -8.26 10.26 -1.27
C LEU A 121 -8.36 8.76 -1.50
N TYR A 122 -8.23 8.33 -2.74
CA TYR A 122 -8.18 6.90 -3.07
C TYR A 122 -6.97 6.24 -2.40
N TRP A 123 -5.79 6.83 -2.57
CA TRP A 123 -4.56 6.26 -2.01
C TRP A 123 -4.55 6.30 -0.48
N LYS A 124 -5.11 7.35 0.12
CA LYS A 124 -5.28 7.40 1.56
C LYS A 124 -6.15 6.24 2.07
N ALA A 125 -7.25 5.97 1.37
CA ALA A 125 -8.12 4.85 1.72
C ALA A 125 -7.41 3.52 1.53
N LEU A 126 -6.62 3.37 0.46
CA LEU A 126 -5.86 2.16 0.21
C LEU A 126 -4.90 1.87 1.35
N PHE A 127 -4.12 2.87 1.77
CA PHE A 127 -3.19 2.69 2.89
C PHE A 127 -3.93 2.44 4.22
N ALA A 128 -5.11 3.02 4.39
CA ALA A 128 -5.93 2.74 5.57
C ALA A 128 -6.35 1.27 5.62
N HIS A 129 -6.66 0.66 4.47
CA HIS A 129 -6.96 -0.77 4.41
C HIS A 129 -5.75 -1.65 4.74
N LEU A 130 -4.55 -1.12 4.59
CA LEU A 130 -3.32 -1.85 4.92
C LEU A 130 -2.91 -1.71 6.38
N ARG A 131 -3.59 -0.86 7.17
CA ARG A 131 -3.26 -0.70 8.58
C ARG A 131 -3.58 -1.97 9.37
N GLU A 132 -2.82 -2.18 10.44
CA GLU A 132 -3.08 -3.25 11.38
C GLU A 132 -4.42 -3.02 12.07
N GLY A 133 -5.04 -4.11 12.53
CA GLY A 133 -6.24 -4.05 13.32
C GLY A 133 -7.37 -4.90 12.74
N PRO A 134 -8.46 -5.03 13.49
CA PRO A 134 -9.62 -5.79 13.03
C PRO A 134 -10.33 -5.09 11.87
N ARG A 135 -10.97 -5.91 11.03
CA ARG A 135 -11.74 -5.45 9.87
C ARG A 135 -13.21 -5.68 10.07
#